data_cc0a97e44f4a581adaecbdde3a1206db
#
_entry.id   cc0a97e44f4a581adaecbdde3a1206db
#
_cell.length_a   1.000
_cell.length_b   1.000
_cell.length_c   1.000
_cell.angle_alpha   90.00
_cell.angle_beta   90.00
_cell.angle_gamma   90.00
#
_symmetry.space_group_name_H-M   'P 1'
#
loop_
_entity.id
_entity.type
_entity.pdbx_description
1 polymer ?
#
loop_
_entity_poly.entity_id
_entity_poly.type
_entity_poly.pdbx_seq_one_letter_code
_entity_poly.pdbx_strand_id
1 'polypeptide(L)'
;MTSTAISRFPVPELSSLPDDLKQIMSDVQDKAGFIPNVFLTLAHRPDELRAFWAYHEALMRRNSGLSKAECEMIVVATSAANNCLYCVVAHGAILRIYEKSAQISEPVSYTHLTLPTMS
;
A
#
# COMPACT_ATOMS: atom_id res chain seq x y z
N MET A 1 21.24 17.80 -11.62
CA MET A 1 19.89 17.65 -11.08
C MET A 1 19.89 16.55 -10.04
N THR A 2 19.46 16.86 -8.86
CA THR A 2 19.37 15.86 -7.82
C THR A 2 17.96 15.28 -7.79
N SER A 3 17.84 13.97 -7.91
CA SER A 3 16.57 13.30 -7.69
C SER A 3 16.33 13.18 -6.19
N THR A 4 15.09 13.35 -5.77
CA THR A 4 14.72 13.12 -4.38
C THR A 4 14.75 11.61 -4.12
N ALA A 5 15.58 11.22 -3.15
CA ALA A 5 15.67 9.82 -2.76
C ALA A 5 14.38 9.41 -2.04
N ILE A 6 13.84 8.25 -2.39
CA ILE A 6 12.64 7.71 -1.75
C ILE A 6 12.96 6.98 -0.44
N SER A 7 14.24 6.70 -0.18
CA SER A 7 14.69 5.98 0.99
C SER A 7 16.08 6.47 1.39
N ARG A 8 16.41 6.34 2.67
CA ARG A 8 17.77 6.57 3.16
C ARG A 8 18.73 5.48 2.72
N PHE A 9 18.22 4.30 2.40
CA PHE A 9 19.01 3.18 1.93
C PHE A 9 18.95 3.12 0.40
N PRO A 10 20.00 2.55 -0.23
CA PRO A 10 19.99 2.42 -1.68
C PRO A 10 18.81 1.59 -2.18
N VAL A 11 18.19 2.05 -3.26
CA VAL A 11 17.20 1.25 -3.97
C VAL A 11 17.95 0.40 -4.99
N PRO A 12 17.86 -0.94 -4.93
CA PRO A 12 18.60 -1.77 -5.86
C PRO A 12 18.05 -1.67 -7.27
N GLU A 13 18.90 -1.94 -8.25
CA GLU A 13 18.46 -2.09 -9.63
C GLU A 13 17.51 -3.27 -9.71
N LEU A 14 16.38 -3.10 -10.42
CA LEU A 14 15.38 -4.16 -10.54
C LEU A 14 15.96 -5.43 -11.15
N SER A 15 16.91 -5.28 -12.08
CA SER A 15 17.57 -6.41 -12.73
C SER A 15 18.41 -7.26 -11.76
N SER A 16 18.81 -6.70 -10.63
CA SER A 16 19.64 -7.41 -9.64
C SER A 16 18.80 -8.17 -8.60
N LEU A 17 17.48 -8.02 -8.61
CA LEU A 17 16.62 -8.68 -7.65
C LEU A 17 16.49 -10.18 -7.94
N PRO A 18 16.21 -11.01 -6.91
CA PRO A 18 15.84 -12.40 -7.15
C PRO A 18 14.62 -12.51 -8.07
N ASP A 19 14.52 -13.60 -8.81
CA ASP A 19 13.47 -13.76 -9.83
C ASP A 19 12.06 -13.68 -9.26
N ASP A 20 11.83 -14.22 -8.08
CA ASP A 20 10.51 -14.15 -7.44
C ASP A 20 10.09 -12.71 -7.16
N LEU A 21 11.03 -11.85 -6.74
CA LEU A 21 10.75 -10.45 -6.49
C LEU A 21 10.58 -9.65 -7.79
N LYS A 22 11.35 -9.99 -8.82
CA LYS A 22 11.13 -9.41 -10.15
C LYS A 22 9.72 -9.69 -10.64
N GLN A 23 9.22 -10.91 -10.41
CA GLN A 23 7.87 -11.28 -10.82
C GLN A 23 6.82 -10.48 -10.06
N ILE A 24 6.99 -10.31 -8.75
CA ILE A 24 6.09 -9.47 -7.93
C ILE A 24 6.08 -8.05 -8.46
N MET A 25 7.25 -7.47 -8.72
CA MET A 25 7.36 -6.11 -9.25
C MET A 25 6.67 -5.96 -10.60
N SER A 26 6.87 -6.94 -11.48
CA SER A 26 6.24 -6.95 -12.81
C SER A 26 4.72 -7.03 -12.71
N ASP A 27 4.20 -7.91 -11.85
CA ASP A 27 2.76 -8.06 -11.67
C ASP A 27 2.13 -6.79 -11.10
N VAL A 28 2.78 -6.17 -10.14
CA VAL A 28 2.31 -4.91 -9.54
C VAL A 28 2.30 -3.80 -10.60
N GLN A 29 3.38 -3.70 -11.40
CA GLN A 29 3.47 -2.70 -12.44
C GLN A 29 2.39 -2.89 -13.51
N ASP A 30 2.10 -4.13 -13.88
CA ASP A 30 1.06 -4.43 -14.88
C ASP A 30 -0.32 -4.00 -14.38
N LYS A 31 -0.60 -4.17 -13.08
CA LYS A 31 -1.90 -3.81 -12.50
C LYS A 31 -2.03 -2.33 -12.19
N ALA A 32 -0.98 -1.72 -11.67
CA ALA A 32 -1.02 -0.34 -11.19
C ALA A 32 -0.52 0.68 -12.21
N GLY A 33 0.22 0.24 -13.22
CA GLY A 33 0.86 1.12 -14.19
C GLY A 33 2.21 1.66 -13.73
N PHE A 34 2.63 1.35 -12.50
CA PHE A 34 3.91 1.77 -11.93
C PHE A 34 4.24 0.85 -10.77
N ILE A 35 5.49 0.94 -10.29
CA ILE A 35 5.92 0.22 -9.08
C ILE A 35 5.84 1.20 -7.91
N PRO A 36 4.95 0.99 -6.92
CA PRO A 36 4.85 1.89 -5.77
C PRO A 36 6.16 1.94 -4.97
N ASN A 37 6.46 3.11 -4.40
CA ASN A 37 7.70 3.33 -3.68
C ASN A 37 7.93 2.37 -2.51
N VAL A 38 6.87 1.86 -1.89
CA VAL A 38 7.00 0.90 -0.80
C VAL A 38 7.74 -0.37 -1.25
N PHE A 39 7.47 -0.85 -2.46
CA PHE A 39 8.18 -2.02 -3.01
C PHE A 39 9.64 -1.71 -3.26
N LEU A 40 9.93 -0.55 -3.86
CA LEU A 40 11.30 -0.13 -4.16
C LEU A 40 12.11 0.04 -2.87
N THR A 41 11.50 0.62 -1.86
CA THR A 41 12.15 0.84 -0.56
C THR A 41 12.46 -0.48 0.14
N LEU A 42 11.48 -1.40 0.18
CA LEU A 42 11.67 -2.69 0.83
C LEU A 42 12.60 -3.62 0.04
N ALA A 43 12.78 -3.39 -1.25
CA ALA A 43 13.68 -4.19 -2.07
C ALA A 43 15.14 -4.12 -1.62
N HIS A 44 15.49 -3.11 -0.82
CA HIS A 44 16.81 -3.03 -0.17
C HIS A 44 17.08 -4.28 0.68
N ARG A 45 16.03 -4.88 1.24
CA ARG A 45 16.11 -6.11 2.03
C ARG A 45 15.11 -7.12 1.47
N PRO A 46 15.55 -7.96 0.52
CA PRO A 46 14.65 -8.87 -0.20
C PRO A 46 13.79 -9.75 0.68
N ASP A 47 14.33 -10.27 1.78
CA ASP A 47 13.54 -11.14 2.68
C ASP A 47 12.43 -10.37 3.37
N GLU A 48 12.67 -9.10 3.68
CA GLU A 48 11.62 -8.25 4.27
C GLU A 48 10.52 -7.94 3.24
N LEU A 49 10.91 -7.71 1.99
CA LEU A 49 9.91 -7.51 0.93
C LEU A 49 9.05 -8.78 0.74
N ARG A 50 9.67 -9.96 0.79
CA ARG A 50 8.92 -11.22 0.70
C ARG A 50 7.92 -11.36 1.83
N ALA A 51 8.34 -11.09 3.07
CA ALA A 51 7.48 -11.18 4.25
C ALA A 51 6.35 -10.16 4.19
N PHE A 52 6.66 -8.93 3.80
CA PHE A 52 5.67 -7.87 3.62
C PHE A 52 4.62 -8.28 2.58
N TRP A 53 5.07 -8.75 1.44
CA TRP A 53 4.15 -9.14 0.36
C TRP A 53 3.27 -10.31 0.77
N ALA A 54 3.83 -11.32 1.41
CA ALA A 54 3.06 -12.47 1.89
C ALA A 54 2.00 -12.04 2.89
N TYR A 55 2.33 -11.15 3.82
CA TYR A 55 1.39 -10.65 4.80
C TYR A 55 0.30 -9.80 4.14
N HIS A 56 0.69 -8.92 3.24
CA HIS A 56 -0.25 -8.09 2.49
C HIS A 56 -1.26 -8.97 1.72
N GLU A 57 -0.78 -9.96 1.00
CA GLU A 57 -1.65 -10.84 0.24
C GLU A 57 -2.60 -11.64 1.15
N ALA A 58 -2.09 -12.11 2.29
CA ALA A 58 -2.92 -12.84 3.24
C ALA A 58 -4.04 -11.98 3.81
N LEU A 59 -3.79 -10.69 4.03
CA LEU A 59 -4.79 -9.77 4.56
C LEU A 59 -5.77 -9.30 3.48
N MET A 60 -5.25 -8.90 2.32
CA MET A 60 -6.05 -8.16 1.34
C MET A 60 -6.73 -9.06 0.32
N ARG A 61 -6.23 -10.28 0.14
CA ARG A 61 -6.74 -11.20 -0.88
C ARG A 61 -7.51 -12.38 -0.34
N ARG A 62 -7.62 -12.50 0.97
CA ARG A 62 -8.34 -13.62 1.56
C ARG A 62 -9.85 -13.49 1.29
N ASN A 63 -10.52 -14.65 1.22
CA ASN A 63 -11.97 -14.69 1.11
C ASN A 63 -12.57 -14.65 2.52
N SER A 64 -12.83 -13.47 3.03
CA SER A 64 -13.24 -13.26 4.43
C SER A 64 -14.67 -12.73 4.58
N GLY A 65 -15.40 -12.59 3.49
CA GLY A 65 -16.72 -11.96 3.50
C GLY A 65 -16.69 -10.45 3.36
N LEU A 66 -15.51 -9.82 3.43
CA LEU A 66 -15.35 -8.40 3.16
C LEU A 66 -15.05 -8.19 1.68
N SER A 67 -15.62 -7.13 1.11
CA SER A 67 -15.27 -6.74 -0.25
C SER A 67 -13.86 -6.14 -0.28
N LYS A 68 -13.29 -6.03 -1.47
CA LYS A 68 -12.00 -5.37 -1.65
C LYS A 68 -12.05 -3.92 -1.19
N ALA A 69 -13.16 -3.24 -1.50
CA ALA A 69 -13.37 -1.86 -1.05
C ALA A 69 -13.41 -1.77 0.47
N GLU A 70 -14.11 -2.67 1.13
CA GLU A 70 -14.18 -2.69 2.60
C GLU A 70 -12.81 -2.93 3.22
N CYS A 71 -12.00 -3.81 2.64
CA CYS A 71 -10.63 -4.01 3.10
C CYS A 71 -9.80 -2.72 2.97
N GLU A 72 -9.94 -2.01 1.86
CA GLU A 72 -9.25 -0.74 1.67
C GLU A 72 -9.75 0.35 2.60
N MET A 73 -11.04 0.37 2.95
CA MET A 73 -11.57 1.29 3.95
C MET A 73 -10.89 1.09 5.31
N ILE A 74 -10.71 -0.16 5.71
CA ILE A 74 -10.03 -0.49 6.97
C ILE A 74 -8.57 -0.01 6.91
N VAL A 75 -7.90 -0.23 5.79
CA VAL A 75 -6.51 0.22 5.62
C VAL A 75 -6.43 1.74 5.70
N VAL A 76 -7.31 2.47 5.01
CA VAL A 76 -7.30 3.94 5.03
C VAL A 76 -7.55 4.46 6.44
N ALA A 77 -8.54 3.93 7.14
CA ALA A 77 -8.85 4.35 8.52
C ALA A 77 -7.68 4.07 9.47
N THR A 78 -7.10 2.88 9.39
CA THR A 78 -5.94 2.49 10.21
C THR A 78 -4.73 3.36 9.89
N SER A 79 -4.51 3.64 8.63
CA SER A 79 -3.38 4.47 8.17
C SER A 79 -3.51 5.90 8.66
N ALA A 80 -4.72 6.44 8.64
CA ALA A 80 -4.99 7.78 9.17
C ALA A 80 -4.74 7.82 10.68
N ALA A 81 -5.20 6.81 11.42
CA ALA A 81 -4.96 6.69 12.86
C ALA A 81 -3.46 6.65 13.19
N ASN A 82 -2.67 6.04 12.31
CA ASN A 82 -1.22 5.92 12.47
C ASN A 82 -0.46 7.10 11.85
N ASN A 83 -1.14 8.10 11.35
CA ASN A 83 -0.54 9.27 10.70
C ASN A 83 0.36 8.90 9.52
N CYS A 84 0.01 7.86 8.77
CA CYS A 84 0.74 7.46 7.59
C CYS A 84 0.15 8.15 6.36
N LEU A 85 0.67 9.32 6.01
CA LEU A 85 0.17 10.07 4.86
C LEU A 85 0.30 9.27 3.56
N TYR A 86 1.44 8.64 3.36
CA TYR A 86 1.67 7.82 2.17
C TYR A 86 0.58 6.73 2.03
N CYS A 87 0.28 6.04 3.12
CA CYS A 87 -0.70 4.97 3.12
C CYS A 87 -2.12 5.49 2.85
N VAL A 88 -2.48 6.62 3.47
CA VAL A 88 -3.79 7.24 3.23
C VAL A 88 -3.96 7.61 1.77
N VAL A 89 -2.95 8.22 1.16
CA VAL A 89 -3.00 8.62 -0.24
C VAL A 89 -3.06 7.42 -1.16
N ALA A 90 -2.16 6.45 -0.96
CA ALA A 90 -2.05 5.28 -1.83
C ALA A 90 -3.31 4.41 -1.76
N HIS A 91 -3.71 4.01 -0.56
CA HIS A 91 -4.88 3.15 -0.39
C HIS A 91 -6.19 3.90 -0.62
N GLY A 92 -6.22 5.20 -0.36
CA GLY A 92 -7.36 6.03 -0.74
C GLY A 92 -7.60 6.04 -2.24
N ALA A 93 -6.54 6.08 -3.04
CA ALA A 93 -6.64 5.99 -4.49
C ALA A 93 -7.19 4.62 -4.93
N ILE A 94 -6.71 3.53 -4.32
CA ILE A 94 -7.20 2.19 -4.60
C ILE A 94 -8.68 2.05 -4.22
N LEU A 95 -9.05 2.57 -3.06
CA LEU A 95 -10.44 2.57 -2.60
C LEU A 95 -11.37 3.26 -3.60
N ARG A 96 -10.96 4.43 -4.10
CA ARG A 96 -11.76 5.16 -5.10
C ARG A 96 -11.98 4.34 -6.37
N ILE A 97 -10.97 3.55 -6.76
CA ILE A 97 -11.09 2.67 -7.92
C ILE A 97 -12.13 1.58 -7.65
N TYR A 98 -12.08 0.94 -6.50
CA TYR A 98 -13.02 -0.13 -6.16
C TYR A 98 -14.45 0.37 -5.98
N GLU A 99 -14.62 1.52 -5.35
CA GLU A 99 -15.95 2.11 -5.15
C GLU A 99 -16.42 2.97 -6.30
N LYS A 100 -15.53 3.26 -7.26
CA LYS A 100 -15.83 4.13 -8.39
C LYS A 100 -16.35 5.50 -7.95
N SER A 101 -15.87 5.97 -6.80
CA SER A 101 -16.23 7.27 -6.24
C SER A 101 -14.98 8.04 -5.87
N ALA A 102 -14.91 9.30 -6.31
CA ALA A 102 -13.74 10.14 -6.06
C ALA A 102 -13.61 10.58 -4.60
N GLN A 103 -14.66 10.46 -3.80
CA GLN A 103 -14.73 11.09 -2.48
C GLN A 103 -14.81 10.13 -1.31
N ILE A 104 -14.95 8.82 -1.57
CA ILE A 104 -15.18 7.85 -0.49
C ILE A 104 -14.02 7.75 0.50
N SER A 105 -12.79 7.94 0.04
CA SER A 105 -11.61 7.77 0.89
C SER A 105 -11.46 8.88 1.94
N GLU A 106 -11.97 10.07 1.66
CA GLU A 106 -11.82 11.21 2.57
C GLU A 106 -12.61 10.99 3.87
N PRO A 107 -13.93 10.71 3.83
CA PRO A 107 -14.63 10.42 5.08
C PRO A 107 -14.10 9.19 5.81
N VAL A 108 -13.65 8.16 5.10
CA VAL A 108 -13.07 6.97 5.74
C VAL A 108 -11.78 7.32 6.49
N SER A 109 -10.95 8.21 5.95
CA SER A 109 -9.71 8.61 6.61
C SER A 109 -9.94 9.37 7.93
N TYR A 110 -11.12 9.95 8.13
CA TYR A 110 -11.47 10.67 9.36
C TYR A 110 -12.18 9.82 10.39
N THR A 111 -12.45 8.55 10.10
CA THR A 111 -13.20 7.67 11.00
C THR A 111 -12.57 7.59 12.39
N HIS A 112 -11.24 7.50 12.47
CA HIS A 112 -10.52 7.38 13.72
C HIS A 112 -10.63 8.65 14.59
N LEU A 113 -10.93 9.80 14.00
CA LEU A 113 -10.98 11.07 14.73
C LEU A 113 -12.22 11.15 15.63
N THR A 114 -13.27 10.40 15.32
CA THR A 114 -14.48 10.37 16.13
C THR A 114 -14.42 9.33 17.24
N LEU A 115 -13.70 8.23 17.04
CA LEU A 115 -13.65 7.12 17.99
C LEU A 115 -13.04 7.51 19.34
N PRO A 116 -11.89 8.20 19.42
CA PRO A 116 -11.30 8.58 20.70
C PRO A 116 -12.17 9.52 21.52
N THR A 117 -12.96 10.37 20.88
CA THR A 117 -13.82 11.32 21.57
C THR A 117 -15.06 10.69 22.17
N MET A 118 -15.32 9.44 21.81
CA MET A 118 -16.47 8.69 22.30
C MET A 118 -16.15 7.89 23.56
N SER A 119 -14.90 7.82 23.95
CA SER A 119 -14.48 7.08 25.15
C SER A 119 -14.62 7.89 26.43
#